data_aca72f73132d8d46258ffa9f2012cbf6
#
_entry.id   aca72f73132d8d46258ffa9f2012cbf6
#
_cell.length_a   1.000
_cell.length_b   1.000
_cell.length_c   1.000
_cell.angle_alpha   90.00
_cell.angle_beta   90.00
_cell.angle_gamma   90.00
#
_symmetry.space_group_name_H-M   'P 1'
#
loop_
_entity.id
_entity.type
_entity.pdbx_description
1 polymer ?
#
loop_
_entity_poly.entity_id
_entity_poly.type
_entity_poly.pdbx_seq_one_letter_code
_entity_poly.pdbx_strand_id
1 'polypeptide(L)'
;GVRALRQRAAGALDHPGRLSKLAVLDIAPTYDYRERLNRLSALKSYHWAFLAQPYPLPETLVASNGEFFLRQKMASQTKSRTLDEIDPRALEHYLAPFRDPGRIHAMCEDYRAGAYADYEIDKVDFDAGKKITIPLLALWGDAGVASAATTPLDTWKKWATNVEGAPVDSGHFLTE
;
A
#
# COMPACT_ATOMS: atom_id res chain seq x y z
N GLY A 1 -2.02 5.23 2.78
CA GLY A 1 -1.58 5.44 1.40
C GLY A 1 -0.16 4.97 1.18
N VAL A 2 0.28 4.90 -0.07
CA VAL A 2 1.61 4.40 -0.50
C VAL A 2 2.74 5.19 0.16
N ARG A 3 2.60 6.51 0.23
CA ARG A 3 3.60 7.39 0.85
C ARG A 3 3.69 7.22 2.36
N ALA A 4 2.56 6.97 3.04
CA ALA A 4 2.57 6.72 4.48
C ALA A 4 3.37 5.47 4.84
N LEU A 5 3.37 4.47 3.97
CA LEU A 5 4.20 3.28 4.12
C LEU A 5 5.66 3.59 3.98
N ARG A 6 6.05 4.29 2.91
CA ARG A 6 7.44 4.71 2.73
C ARG A 6 7.92 5.57 3.90
N GLN A 7 7.12 6.53 4.35
CA GLN A 7 7.48 7.37 5.50
C GLN A 7 7.78 6.55 6.76
N ARG A 8 7.08 5.44 7.00
CA ARG A 8 7.33 4.56 8.14
C ARG A 8 8.55 3.66 7.93
N ALA A 9 8.69 3.05 6.76
CA ALA A 9 9.85 2.24 6.42
C ALA A 9 11.13 3.10 6.29
N ALA A 10 11.05 4.24 5.60
CA ALA A 10 12.14 5.21 5.52
C ALA A 10 12.48 5.79 6.91
N GLY A 11 11.49 6.06 7.77
CA GLY A 11 11.73 6.45 9.15
C GLY A 11 12.56 5.42 9.93
N ALA A 12 12.35 4.11 9.67
CA ALA A 12 13.14 3.05 10.27
C ALA A 12 14.53 2.90 9.62
N LEU A 13 14.66 3.20 8.33
CA LEU A 13 15.93 3.19 7.60
C LEU A 13 16.80 4.41 7.93
N ASP A 14 16.19 5.61 7.94
CA ASP A 14 16.89 6.88 8.07
C ASP A 14 17.06 7.31 9.53
N HIS A 15 16.18 6.85 10.42
CA HIS A 15 16.16 7.21 11.84
C HIS A 15 15.98 5.98 12.75
N PRO A 16 16.86 4.96 12.69
CA PRO A 16 16.67 3.70 13.42
C PRO A 16 16.56 3.89 14.94
N GLY A 17 17.16 4.95 15.49
CA GLY A 17 17.06 5.27 16.92
C GLY A 17 15.72 5.88 17.37
N ARG A 18 14.82 6.21 16.45
CA ARG A 18 13.49 6.79 16.76
C ARG A 18 12.38 5.76 16.89
N LEU A 19 12.61 4.56 16.42
CA LEU A 19 11.63 3.48 16.43
C LEU A 19 12.23 2.27 17.14
N SER A 20 11.46 1.65 18.01
CA SER A 20 11.88 0.43 18.72
C SER A 20 11.44 -0.85 17.98
N LYS A 21 10.33 -0.79 17.25
CA LYS A 21 9.74 -1.90 16.49
C LYS A 21 8.90 -1.34 15.33
N LEU A 22 8.72 -2.15 14.30
CA LEU A 22 7.85 -1.83 13.15
C LEU A 22 6.89 -2.99 12.89
N ALA A 23 5.62 -2.69 12.66
CA ALA A 23 4.67 -3.64 12.11
C ALA A 23 4.11 -3.14 10.78
N VAL A 24 3.99 -4.03 9.81
CA VAL A 24 3.42 -3.78 8.49
C VAL A 24 2.27 -4.76 8.22
N LEU A 25 1.17 -4.23 7.69
CA LEU A 25 -0.07 -4.98 7.47
C LEU A 25 -0.42 -4.98 5.97
N ASP A 26 -0.40 -6.16 5.37
CA ASP A 26 -0.71 -6.47 3.97
C ASP A 26 -0.03 -5.54 2.95
N ILE A 27 1.26 -5.29 3.13
CA ILE A 27 1.99 -4.36 2.31
C ILE A 27 3.41 -4.85 2.04
N ALA A 28 3.92 -4.52 0.86
CA ALA A 28 5.31 -4.75 0.46
C ALA A 28 6.00 -3.40 0.18
N PRO A 29 7.33 -3.31 0.26
CA PRO A 29 8.08 -2.13 -0.17
C PRO A 29 7.70 -1.73 -1.60
N THR A 30 7.52 -0.42 -1.82
CA THR A 30 7.03 0.12 -3.10
C THR A 30 7.92 -0.27 -4.26
N TYR A 31 9.23 -0.20 -4.08
CA TYR A 31 10.22 -0.64 -5.06
C TYR A 31 9.99 -2.09 -5.49
N ASP A 32 10.01 -3.05 -4.55
CA ASP A 32 9.81 -4.46 -4.85
C ASP A 32 8.45 -4.75 -5.51
N TYR A 33 7.40 -4.05 -5.08
CA TYR A 33 6.08 -4.22 -5.67
C TYR A 33 6.07 -3.82 -7.15
N ARG A 34 6.70 -2.69 -7.51
CA ARG A 34 6.77 -2.19 -8.88
C ARG A 34 7.65 -3.05 -9.77
N GLU A 35 8.80 -3.49 -9.28
CA GLU A 35 9.72 -4.36 -10.02
C GLU A 35 9.10 -5.74 -10.36
N ARG A 36 8.11 -6.18 -9.60
CA ARG A 36 7.43 -7.47 -9.80
C ARG A 36 6.11 -7.39 -10.51
N LEU A 37 5.74 -6.22 -11.02
CA LEU A 37 4.50 -6.08 -11.77
C LEU A 37 4.49 -7.01 -12.97
N ASN A 38 3.46 -7.84 -13.01
CA ASN A 38 3.14 -8.69 -14.15
C ASN A 38 1.72 -8.43 -14.61
N ARG A 39 1.29 -9.07 -15.70
CA ARG A 39 -0.03 -8.85 -16.29
C ARG A 39 -1.19 -8.96 -15.26
N LEU A 40 -1.17 -9.98 -14.40
CA LEU A 40 -2.26 -10.20 -13.44
C LEU A 40 -2.20 -9.22 -12.26
N SER A 41 -1.01 -8.97 -11.71
CA SER A 41 -0.86 -8.00 -10.63
C SER A 41 -1.15 -6.57 -11.08
N ALA A 42 -0.78 -6.20 -12.32
CA ALA A 42 -1.13 -4.91 -12.89
C ALA A 42 -2.65 -4.70 -13.00
N LEU A 43 -3.41 -5.73 -13.42
CA LEU A 43 -4.86 -5.66 -13.44
C LEU A 43 -5.48 -5.51 -12.04
N LYS A 44 -4.97 -6.23 -11.04
CA LYS A 44 -5.44 -6.12 -9.65
C LYS A 44 -5.13 -4.77 -9.03
N SER A 45 -3.98 -4.20 -9.35
CA SER A 45 -3.48 -2.93 -8.82
C SER A 45 -3.53 -1.78 -9.81
N TYR A 46 -4.42 -1.83 -10.80
CA TYR A 46 -4.58 -0.80 -11.84
C TYR A 46 -4.61 0.64 -11.27
N HIS A 47 -5.18 0.80 -10.08
CA HIS A 47 -5.28 2.10 -9.41
C HIS A 47 -3.91 2.72 -9.08
N TRP A 48 -2.84 1.93 -8.93
CA TRP A 48 -1.50 2.45 -8.72
C TRP A 48 -0.98 3.20 -9.95
N ALA A 49 -1.25 2.69 -11.13
CA ALA A 49 -0.88 3.35 -12.38
C ALA A 49 -1.86 4.48 -12.74
N PHE A 50 -3.17 4.27 -12.50
CA PHE A 50 -4.22 5.24 -12.79
C PHE A 50 -4.09 6.50 -11.93
N LEU A 51 -3.99 6.36 -10.60
CA LEU A 51 -3.92 7.50 -9.69
C LEU A 51 -2.58 8.27 -9.79
N ALA A 52 -1.54 7.65 -10.35
CA ALA A 52 -0.26 8.29 -10.60
C ALA A 52 -0.20 9.04 -11.94
N GLN A 53 -1.27 9.04 -12.73
CA GLN A 53 -1.29 9.80 -13.99
C GLN A 53 -1.17 11.32 -13.71
N PRO A 54 -0.69 12.11 -14.70
CA PRO A 54 -0.59 13.57 -14.56
C PRO A 54 -1.93 14.23 -14.22
N TYR A 55 -1.86 15.26 -13.36
CA TYR A 55 -2.99 16.16 -13.12
C TYR A 55 -3.49 16.77 -14.44
N PRO A 56 -4.79 16.92 -14.67
CA PRO A 56 -5.91 16.65 -13.74
C PRO A 56 -6.64 15.31 -14.02
N LEU A 57 -6.04 14.36 -14.74
CA LEU A 57 -6.76 13.20 -15.27
C LEU A 57 -7.40 12.34 -14.17
N PRO A 58 -6.66 11.79 -13.19
CA PRO A 58 -7.27 10.93 -12.19
C PRO A 58 -8.19 11.71 -11.26
N GLU A 59 -7.85 12.95 -10.90
CA GLU A 59 -8.68 13.80 -10.05
C GLU A 59 -10.06 14.04 -10.65
N THR A 60 -10.11 14.38 -11.93
CA THR A 60 -11.37 14.66 -12.64
C THR A 60 -12.25 13.41 -12.72
N LEU A 61 -11.65 12.27 -13.06
CA LEU A 61 -12.39 11.02 -13.19
C LEU A 61 -12.87 10.49 -11.83
N VAL A 62 -12.04 10.58 -10.79
CA VAL A 62 -12.44 10.17 -9.44
C VAL A 62 -13.49 11.12 -8.87
N ALA A 63 -13.32 12.44 -9.02
CA ALA A 63 -14.30 13.41 -8.52
C ALA A 63 -15.70 13.26 -9.15
N SER A 64 -15.77 12.75 -10.38
CA SER A 64 -17.06 12.53 -11.06
C SER A 64 -17.89 11.42 -10.38
N ASN A 65 -17.28 10.42 -9.74
CA ASN A 65 -17.97 9.35 -9.03
C ASN A 65 -17.08 8.68 -7.96
N GLY A 66 -16.56 9.48 -7.03
CA GLY A 66 -15.56 9.05 -6.05
C GLY A 66 -16.03 7.96 -5.11
N GLU A 67 -17.30 8.02 -4.67
CA GLU A 67 -17.86 6.98 -3.80
C GLU A 67 -17.95 5.62 -4.51
N PHE A 68 -18.39 5.62 -5.77
CA PHE A 68 -18.43 4.39 -6.56
C PHE A 68 -17.02 3.82 -6.74
N PHE A 69 -16.05 4.67 -7.11
CA PHE A 69 -14.66 4.26 -7.27
C PHE A 69 -14.12 3.60 -6.00
N LEU A 70 -14.30 4.25 -4.83
CA LEU A 70 -13.81 3.71 -3.56
C LEU A 70 -14.52 2.41 -3.17
N ARG A 71 -15.86 2.36 -3.26
CA ARG A 71 -16.64 1.16 -2.94
C ARG A 71 -16.20 -0.04 -3.76
N GLN A 72 -16.04 0.13 -5.08
CA GLN A 72 -15.54 -0.93 -5.97
C GLN A 72 -14.13 -1.35 -5.61
N LYS A 73 -13.26 -0.38 -5.31
CA LYS A 73 -11.89 -0.68 -4.93
C LYS A 73 -11.81 -1.44 -3.60
N MET A 74 -12.53 -1.00 -2.59
CA MET A 74 -12.57 -1.67 -1.29
C MET A 74 -13.14 -3.09 -1.41
N ALA A 75 -14.31 -3.25 -2.04
CA ALA A 75 -14.90 -4.57 -2.26
C ALA A 75 -13.94 -5.53 -2.97
N SER A 76 -13.19 -5.04 -3.96
CA SER A 76 -12.21 -5.88 -4.68
C SER A 76 -11.04 -6.37 -3.82
N GLN A 77 -10.88 -5.84 -2.62
CA GLN A 77 -9.77 -6.12 -1.71
C GLN A 77 -10.18 -6.84 -0.42
N THR A 78 -11.48 -6.96 -0.12
CA THR A 78 -11.99 -7.81 0.96
C THR A 78 -11.88 -9.29 0.58
N LYS A 79 -11.93 -10.19 1.55
CA LYS A 79 -11.91 -11.63 1.30
C LYS A 79 -13.19 -12.12 0.64
N SER A 80 -14.34 -11.60 1.07
CA SER A 80 -15.67 -11.90 0.47
C SER A 80 -15.91 -11.27 -0.89
N ARG A 81 -15.09 -10.28 -1.30
CA ARG A 81 -15.32 -9.44 -2.48
C ARG A 81 -16.56 -8.56 -2.39
N THR A 82 -17.06 -8.33 -1.19
CA THR A 82 -18.16 -7.42 -0.86
C THR A 82 -17.71 -6.40 0.19
N LEU A 83 -18.59 -5.47 0.58
CA LEU A 83 -18.33 -4.53 1.67
C LEU A 83 -18.90 -4.98 3.01
N ASP A 84 -19.44 -6.19 3.09
CA ASP A 84 -20.10 -6.71 4.30
C ASP A 84 -19.13 -6.92 5.47
N GLU A 85 -17.82 -7.03 5.17
CA GLU A 85 -16.74 -7.12 6.16
C GLU A 85 -16.42 -5.76 6.81
N ILE A 86 -16.88 -4.65 6.23
CA ILE A 86 -16.55 -3.29 6.68
C ILE A 86 -17.69 -2.74 7.55
N ASP A 87 -17.38 -2.30 8.77
CA ASP A 87 -18.39 -1.60 9.60
C ASP A 87 -18.99 -0.42 8.82
N PRO A 88 -20.32 -0.31 8.70
CA PRO A 88 -20.97 0.77 7.93
C PRO A 88 -20.56 2.17 8.37
N ARG A 89 -20.25 2.37 9.66
CA ARG A 89 -19.78 3.65 10.20
C ARG A 89 -18.36 3.95 9.75
N ALA A 90 -17.48 2.93 9.73
CA ALA A 90 -16.12 3.07 9.21
C ALA A 90 -16.16 3.36 7.71
N LEU A 91 -17.01 2.66 6.95
CA LEU A 91 -17.19 2.89 5.52
C LEU A 91 -17.59 4.35 5.21
N GLU A 92 -18.50 4.94 5.97
CA GLU A 92 -18.89 6.34 5.77
C GLU A 92 -17.70 7.31 5.98
N HIS A 93 -16.86 7.05 6.99
CA HIS A 93 -15.63 7.81 7.21
C HIS A 93 -14.62 7.66 6.06
N TYR A 94 -14.56 6.48 5.43
CA TYR A 94 -13.68 6.26 4.26
C TYR A 94 -14.23 6.93 3.00
N LEU A 95 -15.56 7.02 2.85
CA LEU A 95 -16.20 7.67 1.71
C LEU A 95 -16.13 9.20 1.76
N ALA A 96 -16.22 9.79 2.96
CA ALA A 96 -16.27 11.24 3.13
C ALA A 96 -15.13 12.01 2.43
N PRO A 97 -13.85 11.58 2.48
CA PRO A 97 -12.77 12.23 1.74
C PRO A 97 -12.94 12.27 0.22
N PHE A 98 -13.71 11.35 -0.36
CA PHE A 98 -13.94 11.27 -1.81
C PHE A 98 -15.01 12.27 -2.31
N ARG A 99 -15.61 13.04 -1.41
CA ARG A 99 -16.46 14.19 -1.71
C ARG A 99 -15.70 15.52 -1.76
N ASP A 100 -14.41 15.51 -1.39
CA ASP A 100 -13.55 16.69 -1.32
C ASP A 100 -12.46 16.63 -2.40
N PRO A 101 -12.51 17.54 -3.41
CA PRO A 101 -11.50 17.56 -4.48
C PRO A 101 -10.06 17.72 -3.98
N GLY A 102 -9.83 18.47 -2.89
CA GLY A 102 -8.50 18.65 -2.32
C GLY A 102 -7.95 17.35 -1.72
N ARG A 103 -8.80 16.52 -1.13
CA ARG A 103 -8.40 15.21 -0.60
C ARG A 103 -8.18 14.20 -1.72
N ILE A 104 -8.98 14.24 -2.78
CA ILE A 104 -8.75 13.43 -3.99
C ILE A 104 -7.40 13.80 -4.62
N HIS A 105 -7.09 15.09 -4.75
CA HIS A 105 -5.80 15.54 -5.25
C HIS A 105 -4.64 15.06 -4.36
N ALA A 106 -4.74 15.23 -3.05
CA ALA A 106 -3.72 14.75 -2.12
C ALA A 106 -3.49 13.22 -2.21
N MET A 107 -4.55 12.44 -2.42
CA MET A 107 -4.44 11.00 -2.69
C MET A 107 -3.67 10.73 -3.99
N CYS A 108 -3.98 11.43 -5.07
CA CYS A 108 -3.28 11.26 -6.34
C CYS A 108 -1.80 11.64 -6.22
N GLU A 109 -1.46 12.72 -5.49
CA GLU A 109 -0.07 13.10 -5.21
C GLU A 109 0.68 12.04 -4.41
N ASP A 110 0.03 11.34 -3.48
CA ASP A 110 0.61 10.20 -2.76
C ASP A 110 1.01 9.07 -3.73
N TYR A 111 0.15 8.74 -4.70
CA TYR A 111 0.46 7.76 -5.73
C TYR A 111 1.54 8.22 -6.72
N ARG A 112 1.56 9.51 -7.09
CA ARG A 112 2.63 10.10 -7.92
C ARG A 112 3.97 10.03 -7.21
N ALA A 113 4.04 10.45 -5.95
CA ALA A 113 5.26 10.34 -5.16
C ALA A 113 5.78 8.90 -5.13
N GLY A 114 4.91 7.92 -4.85
CA GLY A 114 5.26 6.50 -4.86
C GLY A 114 5.66 5.95 -6.24
N ALA A 115 5.17 6.58 -7.34
CA ALA A 115 5.51 6.15 -8.69
C ALA A 115 6.86 6.67 -9.18
N TYR A 116 7.27 7.84 -8.72
CA TYR A 116 8.45 8.55 -9.20
C TYR A 116 9.50 8.73 -8.11
N ALA A 117 9.38 9.75 -7.27
CA ALA A 117 10.41 10.11 -6.30
C ALA A 117 10.73 9.00 -5.31
N ASP A 118 9.71 8.38 -4.72
CA ASP A 118 9.89 7.34 -3.71
C ASP A 118 10.51 6.08 -4.29
N TYR A 119 10.14 5.72 -5.53
CA TYR A 119 10.74 4.58 -6.22
C TYR A 119 12.25 4.75 -6.39
N GLU A 120 12.69 5.93 -6.86
CA GLU A 120 14.12 6.19 -7.09
C GLU A 120 14.92 6.18 -5.77
N ILE A 121 14.35 6.74 -4.70
CA ILE A 121 15.02 6.74 -3.39
C ILE A 121 15.09 5.31 -2.82
N ASP A 122 14.00 4.55 -2.88
CA ASP A 122 13.97 3.16 -2.43
C ASP A 122 14.97 2.30 -3.22
N LYS A 123 15.09 2.55 -4.54
CA LYS A 123 16.08 1.87 -5.38
C LYS A 123 17.52 2.12 -4.90
N VAL A 124 17.86 3.36 -4.61
CA VAL A 124 19.21 3.73 -4.10
C VAL A 124 19.47 3.05 -2.76
N ASP A 125 18.53 3.06 -1.84
CA ASP A 125 18.65 2.40 -0.53
C ASP A 125 18.78 0.88 -0.69
N PHE A 126 18.03 0.28 -1.60
CA PHE A 126 18.10 -1.16 -1.90
C PHE A 126 19.45 -1.56 -2.50
N ASP A 127 19.92 -0.84 -3.51
CA ASP A 127 21.21 -1.09 -4.20
C ASP A 127 22.41 -0.89 -3.23
N ALA A 128 22.28 0.03 -2.27
CA ALA A 128 23.25 0.23 -1.20
C ALA A 128 23.21 -0.86 -0.11
N GLY A 129 22.25 -1.79 -0.17
CA GLY A 129 22.08 -2.83 0.83
C GLY A 129 21.61 -2.31 2.19
N LYS A 130 21.02 -1.12 2.26
CA LYS A 130 20.53 -0.50 3.49
C LYS A 130 19.42 -1.35 4.11
N LYS A 131 19.48 -1.59 5.42
CA LYS A 131 18.55 -2.49 6.12
C LYS A 131 17.91 -1.81 7.33
N ILE A 132 16.64 -2.14 7.56
CA ILE A 132 15.95 -1.90 8.82
C ILE A 132 16.54 -2.86 9.85
N THR A 133 17.10 -2.33 10.94
CA THR A 133 17.76 -3.11 11.98
C THR A 133 16.90 -3.39 13.20
N ILE A 134 15.80 -2.66 13.37
CA ILE A 134 14.81 -2.91 14.43
C ILE A 134 13.92 -4.11 14.10
N PRO A 135 13.34 -4.80 15.09
CA PRO A 135 12.38 -5.89 14.85
C PRO A 135 11.20 -5.45 13.97
N LEU A 136 10.91 -6.23 12.93
CA LEU A 136 9.82 -6.01 12.00
C LEU A 136 8.86 -7.19 12.01
N LEU A 137 7.57 -6.91 12.23
CA LEU A 137 6.47 -7.87 12.09
C LEU A 137 5.73 -7.59 10.79
N ALA A 138 5.64 -8.58 9.90
CA ALA A 138 4.88 -8.52 8.65
C ALA A 138 3.67 -9.47 8.72
N LEU A 139 2.46 -8.91 8.73
CA LEU A 139 1.22 -9.69 8.64
C LEU A 139 0.53 -9.38 7.30
N TRP A 140 -0.11 -10.38 6.70
CA TRP A 140 -0.84 -10.20 5.43
C TRP A 140 -2.06 -11.07 5.36
N GLY A 141 -3.08 -10.62 4.62
CA GLY A 141 -4.25 -11.42 4.34
C GLY A 141 -3.95 -12.57 3.37
N ASP A 142 -4.43 -13.76 3.66
CA ASP A 142 -4.27 -14.92 2.77
C ASP A 142 -4.96 -14.73 1.41
N ALA A 143 -6.00 -13.87 1.36
CA ALA A 143 -6.68 -13.43 0.14
C ALA A 143 -6.24 -12.01 -0.32
N GLY A 144 -5.26 -11.39 0.33
CA GLY A 144 -4.81 -10.02 0.09
C GLY A 144 -3.81 -9.86 -1.06
N VAL A 145 -2.80 -9.02 -0.81
CA VAL A 145 -1.80 -8.60 -1.82
C VAL A 145 -0.77 -9.69 -2.14
N ALA A 146 -0.60 -10.67 -1.25
CA ALA A 146 0.40 -11.73 -1.43
C ALA A 146 0.19 -12.48 -2.75
N SER A 147 1.25 -12.59 -3.54
CA SER A 147 1.26 -13.45 -4.71
C SER A 147 1.71 -14.86 -4.34
N ALA A 148 1.24 -15.85 -5.07
CA ALA A 148 1.64 -17.25 -4.88
C ALA A 148 3.16 -17.50 -5.03
N ALA A 149 3.89 -16.59 -5.65
CA ALA A 149 5.31 -16.78 -5.99
C ALA A 149 6.29 -16.19 -4.95
N THR A 150 5.86 -15.23 -4.12
CA THR A 150 6.73 -14.60 -3.11
C THR A 150 5.87 -14.01 -2.01
N THR A 151 6.12 -14.40 -0.78
CA THR A 151 5.38 -13.88 0.37
C THR A 151 5.84 -12.46 0.74
N PRO A 152 5.00 -11.66 1.42
CA PRO A 152 5.44 -10.40 2.01
C PRO A 152 6.64 -10.59 2.95
N LEU A 153 6.69 -11.71 3.70
CA LEU A 153 7.82 -12.04 4.56
C LEU A 153 9.14 -12.15 3.78
N ASP A 154 9.16 -12.87 2.64
CA ASP A 154 10.35 -13.01 1.81
C ASP A 154 10.80 -11.67 1.22
N THR A 155 9.84 -10.81 0.92
CA THR A 155 10.12 -9.46 0.44
C THR A 155 10.74 -8.60 1.54
N TRP A 156 10.15 -8.59 2.74
CA TRP A 156 10.67 -7.79 3.86
C TRP A 156 12.04 -8.26 4.36
N LYS A 157 12.38 -9.55 4.24
CA LYS A 157 13.74 -10.06 4.51
C LYS A 157 14.83 -9.43 3.64
N LYS A 158 14.45 -8.85 2.49
CA LYS A 158 15.40 -8.09 1.68
C LYS A 158 15.69 -6.70 2.26
N TRP A 159 14.77 -6.16 3.07
CA TRP A 159 14.80 -4.81 3.60
C TRP A 159 15.13 -4.73 5.10
N ALA A 160 15.06 -5.83 5.81
CA ALA A 160 15.27 -5.85 7.24
C ALA A 160 16.06 -7.07 7.69
N THR A 161 16.80 -6.95 8.81
CA THR A 161 17.66 -8.00 9.35
C THR A 161 16.92 -8.94 10.31
N ASN A 162 15.88 -8.45 10.98
CA ASN A 162 15.07 -9.19 11.94
C ASN A 162 13.60 -9.07 11.59
N VAL A 163 13.07 -10.06 10.84
CA VAL A 163 11.69 -10.06 10.32
C VAL A 163 10.99 -11.34 10.72
N GLU A 164 9.85 -11.18 11.34
CA GLU A 164 8.87 -12.25 11.60
C GLU A 164 7.56 -11.92 10.90
N GLY A 165 6.76 -12.93 10.57
CA GLY A 165 5.47 -12.69 9.95
C GLY A 165 4.72 -13.94 9.58
N ALA A 166 3.40 -13.78 9.37
CA ALA A 166 2.51 -14.86 9.00
C ALA A 166 1.30 -14.33 8.21
N PRO A 167 0.66 -15.19 7.40
CA PRO A 167 -0.66 -14.88 6.85
C PRO A 167 -1.71 -14.90 7.96
N VAL A 168 -2.76 -14.11 7.79
CA VAL A 168 -3.98 -14.12 8.59
C VAL A 168 -5.18 -14.39 7.69
N ASP A 169 -6.24 -14.96 8.25
CA ASP A 169 -7.49 -15.24 7.53
C ASP A 169 -8.24 -13.93 7.26
N SER A 170 -7.83 -13.19 6.22
CA SER A 170 -8.37 -11.88 5.88
C SER A 170 -8.12 -11.52 4.41
N GLY A 171 -8.82 -10.47 3.94
CA GLY A 171 -8.45 -9.70 2.75
C GLY A 171 -7.33 -8.69 3.05
N HIS A 172 -7.34 -7.59 2.30
CA HIS A 172 -6.35 -6.51 2.48
C HIS A 172 -6.54 -5.70 3.77
N PHE A 173 -7.75 -5.63 4.28
CA PHE A 173 -8.11 -4.82 5.45
C PHE A 173 -8.03 -5.65 6.73
N LEU A 174 -6.83 -5.88 7.24
CA LEU A 174 -6.60 -6.74 8.41
C LEU A 174 -7.20 -6.20 9.71
N THR A 175 -7.56 -4.94 9.75
CA THR A 175 -8.06 -4.24 10.93
C THR A 175 -9.57 -4.08 10.99
N GLU A 176 -10.28 -4.58 9.97
CA GLU A 176 -11.74 -4.48 9.84
C GLU A 176 -12.47 -5.74 10.29
#